data_2d5ee9f7b2bfaf068fc6e93f78d9d1f5
#
_entry.id   2d5ee9f7b2bfaf068fc6e93f78d9d1f5
#
_cell.length_a   1.000
_cell.length_b   1.000
_cell.length_c   1.000
_cell.angle_alpha   90.00
_cell.angle_beta   90.00
_cell.angle_gamma   90.00
#
_symmetry.space_group_name_H-M   'P 1'
#
loop_
_entity.id
_entity.type
_entity.pdbx_description
1 polymer ?
#
loop_
_entity_poly.entity_id
_entity_poly.type
_entity_poly.pdbx_seq_one_letter_code
_entity_poly.pdbx_strand_id
1 'polypeptide(L)'
;MSASVDVWVTAYGAVTGAGDEAEFRAAWMDGDSAIRPFEGDRDGLPPGYGATIPWTHKQLRSLPGGRSMRPGTMTASTFLAVAAVGQALANAGLDDPAADAPEVAERRGVYLGAYTNFPALKKHLKLVHTMSEAAAASDGSYRIDDSRIMDGMKGFTGFDFLKLMNNMPTAHGAIQAHGRGPANTFLGYSSVGLQAISRACDGLRLGLADQFVAGACGPGTMEGLALVHGAHGLLAEPGIEPKHASRPLDTAATGMVPGDGGAALVIETAESAAGRGASPIARVAACADLFVAPLGPRGPLADSSGIQRLVRSTLDAAGWAPSDVDYLSATGLGLPELDRLEAEAYGAVFGDHLSQLYLAVHTGVVGFCEAAHGPIGAVGALQAMQDGLLPPQVNMDQCWPGLEGLRRVTEPTAAEVNRALIVSLAPEGTFSALALERA
;
A
#
# COMPACT_ATOMS: atom_id res chain seq x y z
N MET A 1 20.47 -25.09 -16.69
CA MET A 1 19.49 -24.17 -16.10
C MET A 1 19.42 -24.53 -14.62
N SER A 2 19.83 -23.64 -13.71
CA SER A 2 19.65 -23.88 -12.27
C SER A 2 18.14 -23.97 -11.99
N ALA A 3 17.70 -24.88 -11.15
CA ALA A 3 16.32 -24.94 -10.72
C ALA A 3 15.91 -23.55 -10.20
N SER A 4 14.72 -23.09 -10.60
CA SER A 4 14.21 -21.80 -10.09
C SER A 4 14.02 -21.92 -8.58
N VAL A 5 14.58 -20.97 -7.83
CA VAL A 5 14.41 -20.93 -6.37
C VAL A 5 12.96 -20.57 -6.06
N ASP A 6 12.27 -21.47 -5.36
CA ASP A 6 10.93 -21.22 -4.85
C ASP A 6 10.99 -20.15 -3.75
N VAL A 7 10.09 -19.19 -3.84
CA VAL A 7 9.97 -18.08 -2.91
C VAL A 7 8.65 -18.23 -2.14
N TRP A 8 8.74 -18.24 -0.82
CA TRP A 8 7.63 -18.48 0.07
C TRP A 8 7.31 -17.27 0.95
N VAL A 9 6.05 -16.99 1.13
CA VAL A 9 5.54 -16.09 2.17
C VAL A 9 5.31 -16.92 3.42
N THR A 10 6.02 -16.58 4.48
CA THR A 10 5.94 -17.32 5.75
C THR A 10 5.27 -16.55 6.88
N ALA A 11 5.20 -15.21 6.75
CA ALA A 11 4.45 -14.36 7.65
C ALA A 11 4.12 -13.03 6.98
N TYR A 12 3.23 -12.28 7.60
CA TYR A 12 2.87 -10.93 7.21
C TYR A 12 2.49 -10.10 8.45
N GLY A 13 2.43 -8.78 8.27
CA GLY A 13 1.91 -7.85 9.24
C GLY A 13 1.33 -6.65 8.51
N ALA A 14 0.27 -6.07 9.05
CA ALA A 14 -0.36 -4.87 8.51
C ALA A 14 -0.85 -3.95 9.63
N VAL A 15 -0.80 -2.66 9.37
CA VAL A 15 -1.41 -1.62 10.20
C VAL A 15 -2.17 -0.68 9.27
N THR A 16 -3.40 -0.33 9.61
CA THR A 16 -4.30 0.47 8.77
C THR A 16 -5.13 1.43 9.62
N GLY A 17 -5.93 2.27 8.99
CA GLY A 17 -6.92 3.09 9.70
C GLY A 17 -7.95 2.29 10.50
N ALA A 18 -8.11 0.99 10.23
CA ALA A 18 -8.95 0.08 11.00
C ALA A 18 -8.22 -0.52 12.23
N GLY A 19 -6.89 -0.39 12.31
CA GLY A 19 -6.11 -0.97 13.37
C GLY A 19 -4.99 -1.89 12.87
N ASP A 20 -4.61 -2.88 13.66
CA ASP A 20 -3.66 -3.92 13.27
C ASP A 20 -4.28 -4.91 12.27
N GLU A 21 -3.53 -5.95 11.90
CA GLU A 21 -3.99 -6.91 10.89
C GLU A 21 -5.25 -7.67 11.31
N ALA A 22 -5.41 -7.96 12.60
CA ALA A 22 -6.57 -8.65 13.12
C ALA A 22 -7.78 -7.73 13.18
N GLU A 23 -7.58 -6.48 13.62
CA GLU A 23 -8.61 -5.43 13.64
C GLU A 23 -9.04 -5.06 12.20
N PHE A 24 -8.09 -4.96 11.27
CA PHE A 24 -8.39 -4.78 9.85
C PHE A 24 -9.23 -5.93 9.29
N ARG A 25 -8.83 -7.19 9.60
CA ARG A 25 -9.60 -8.37 9.17
C ARG A 25 -11.01 -8.35 9.74
N ALA A 26 -11.15 -8.06 11.03
CA ALA A 26 -12.46 -7.98 11.69
C ALA A 26 -13.35 -6.89 11.06
N ALA A 27 -12.84 -5.68 10.89
CA ALA A 27 -13.58 -4.59 10.26
C ALA A 27 -14.03 -4.95 8.83
N TRP A 28 -13.18 -5.61 8.06
CA TRP A 28 -13.54 -6.04 6.70
C TRP A 28 -14.59 -7.14 6.71
N MET A 29 -14.48 -8.11 7.61
CA MET A 29 -15.48 -9.19 7.78
C MET A 29 -16.84 -8.65 8.21
N ASP A 30 -16.86 -7.61 9.05
CA ASP A 30 -18.10 -6.94 9.51
C ASP A 30 -18.66 -5.97 8.45
N GLY A 31 -17.93 -5.72 7.34
CA GLY A 31 -18.29 -4.71 6.36
C GLY A 31 -18.23 -3.28 6.91
N ASP A 32 -17.52 -3.05 8.01
CA ASP A 32 -17.41 -1.72 8.64
C ASP A 32 -16.25 -0.93 8.06
N SER A 33 -16.55 0.32 7.67
CA SER A 33 -15.55 1.25 7.12
C SER A 33 -14.89 2.03 8.25
N ALA A 34 -13.57 2.09 8.24
CA ALA A 34 -12.76 2.91 9.15
C ALA A 34 -12.69 4.39 8.73
N ILE A 35 -13.32 4.75 7.62
CA ILE A 35 -13.32 6.12 7.09
C ILE A 35 -14.17 7.02 7.98
N ARG A 36 -13.58 8.16 8.36
CA ARG A 36 -14.21 9.20 9.21
C ARG A 36 -13.97 10.58 8.60
N PRO A 37 -14.77 11.60 8.96
CA PRO A 37 -14.42 12.97 8.64
C PRO A 37 -13.10 13.32 9.30
N PHE A 38 -12.31 14.14 8.63
CA PHE A 38 -11.14 14.71 9.28
C PHE A 38 -11.59 15.67 10.40
N GLU A 39 -11.07 15.46 11.60
CA GLU A 39 -11.38 16.30 12.75
C GLU A 39 -10.54 17.60 12.75
N GLY A 40 -11.13 18.68 13.26
CA GLY A 40 -10.48 19.95 13.55
C GLY A 40 -10.34 20.89 12.35
N ASP A 41 -9.83 22.10 12.63
CA ASP A 41 -9.44 23.07 11.62
C ASP A 41 -8.11 22.62 11.00
N ARG A 42 -8.14 22.21 9.75
CA ARG A 42 -6.96 21.78 9.00
C ARG A 42 -6.28 22.92 8.26
N ASP A 43 -6.24 24.10 8.86
CA ASP A 43 -5.51 25.29 8.36
C ASP A 43 -5.78 25.60 6.87
N GLY A 44 -7.07 25.59 6.46
CA GLY A 44 -7.49 25.92 5.08
C GLY A 44 -7.50 24.74 4.11
N LEU A 45 -7.29 23.53 4.57
CA LEU A 45 -7.57 22.35 3.75
C LEU A 45 -9.09 22.14 3.57
N PRO A 46 -9.52 21.65 2.41
CA PRO A 46 -10.93 21.36 2.22
C PRO A 46 -11.44 20.30 3.20
N PRO A 47 -12.71 20.36 3.61
CA PRO A 47 -13.34 19.27 4.33
C PRO A 47 -13.21 17.96 3.54
N GLY A 48 -13.00 16.85 4.22
CA GLY A 48 -12.81 15.58 3.56
C GLY A 48 -12.85 14.43 4.55
N TYR A 49 -12.57 13.26 4.04
CA TYR A 49 -12.61 11.99 4.74
C TYR A 49 -11.27 11.31 4.70
N GLY A 50 -11.04 10.42 5.67
CA GLY A 50 -9.87 9.54 5.65
C GLY A 50 -9.98 8.42 6.68
N ALA A 51 -9.21 7.37 6.48
CA ALA A 51 -9.02 6.29 7.43
C ALA A 51 -7.66 6.50 8.14
N THR A 52 -7.67 7.31 9.18
CA THR A 52 -6.47 7.63 9.97
C THR A 52 -6.18 6.53 10.99
N ILE A 53 -4.91 6.20 11.19
CA ILE A 53 -4.47 5.27 12.23
C ILE A 53 -5.12 5.62 13.57
N PRO A 54 -5.82 4.67 14.23
CA PRO A 54 -6.61 4.95 15.44
C PRO A 54 -5.77 5.13 16.70
N TRP A 55 -4.45 4.98 16.62
CA TRP A 55 -3.57 4.95 17.79
C TRP A 55 -2.78 6.23 17.99
N THR A 56 -2.66 6.60 19.25
CA THR A 56 -1.68 7.59 19.69
C THR A 56 -0.25 7.05 19.58
N HIS A 57 0.73 7.92 19.55
CA HIS A 57 2.14 7.52 19.58
C HIS A 57 2.49 6.58 20.75
N LYS A 58 1.79 6.72 21.90
CA LYS A 58 1.99 5.83 23.05
C LYS A 58 1.50 4.41 22.76
N GLN A 59 0.35 4.27 22.11
CA GLN A 59 -0.22 2.98 21.72
C GLN A 59 0.60 2.34 20.61
N LEU A 60 1.03 3.10 19.60
CA LEU A 60 1.96 2.62 18.57
C LEU A 60 3.23 1.99 19.16
N ARG A 61 3.75 2.55 20.26
CA ARG A 61 4.92 1.99 20.95
C ARG A 61 4.66 0.69 21.68
N SER A 62 3.42 0.30 21.91
CA SER A 62 3.05 -1.01 22.49
C SER A 62 2.90 -2.11 21.46
N LEU A 63 2.81 -1.77 20.17
CA LEU A 63 2.80 -2.75 19.09
C LEU A 63 4.15 -3.48 18.97
N PRO A 64 4.20 -4.66 18.34
CA PRO A 64 5.45 -5.31 17.98
C PRO A 64 6.38 -4.32 17.23
N GLY A 65 7.64 -4.27 17.62
CA GLY A 65 8.59 -3.28 17.07
C GLY A 65 8.44 -1.85 17.57
N GLY A 66 7.32 -1.49 18.18
CA GLY A 66 7.00 -0.11 18.59
C GLY A 66 7.97 0.51 19.60
N ARG A 67 8.71 -0.31 20.36
CA ARG A 67 9.73 0.19 21.31
C ARG A 67 10.86 0.97 20.63
N SER A 68 11.14 0.69 19.36
CA SER A 68 12.14 1.40 18.56
C SER A 68 11.67 2.78 18.09
N MET A 69 10.38 3.06 18.13
CA MET A 69 9.78 4.29 17.61
C MET A 69 10.21 5.53 18.41
N ARG A 70 10.60 6.58 17.69
CA ARG A 70 11.09 7.85 18.24
C ARG A 70 10.35 9.03 17.59
N PRO A 71 9.25 9.55 18.20
CA PRO A 71 8.42 10.61 17.60
C PRO A 71 9.20 11.86 17.15
N GLY A 72 10.28 12.19 17.86
CA GLY A 72 11.11 13.34 17.52
C GLY A 72 11.85 13.22 16.18
N THR A 73 12.11 11.99 15.69
CA THR A 73 12.97 11.71 14.54
C THR A 73 12.28 10.94 13.42
N MET A 74 11.02 10.56 13.58
CA MET A 74 10.27 9.76 12.63
C MET A 74 9.08 10.52 12.06
N THR A 75 8.75 10.24 10.80
CA THR A 75 7.49 10.65 10.14
C THR A 75 6.41 9.58 10.32
N ALA A 76 5.17 9.90 9.93
CA ALA A 76 4.09 8.94 9.87
C ALA A 76 4.47 7.72 9.02
N SER A 77 5.09 7.91 7.83
CA SER A 77 5.59 6.81 6.99
C SER A 77 6.53 5.87 7.76
N THR A 78 7.46 6.45 8.52
CA THR A 78 8.43 5.64 9.29
C THR A 78 7.73 4.85 10.41
N PHE A 79 6.74 5.46 11.09
CA PHE A 79 5.95 4.74 12.09
C PHE A 79 5.18 3.56 11.51
N LEU A 80 4.52 3.77 10.37
CA LEU A 80 3.75 2.73 9.68
C LEU A 80 4.66 1.59 9.23
N ALA A 81 5.84 1.92 8.66
CA ALA A 81 6.82 0.92 8.26
C ALA A 81 7.31 0.08 9.45
N VAL A 82 7.72 0.73 10.55
CA VAL A 82 8.22 0.02 11.75
C VAL A 82 7.13 -0.84 12.37
N ALA A 83 5.88 -0.37 12.42
CA ALA A 83 4.77 -1.15 12.96
C ALA A 83 4.47 -2.38 12.08
N ALA A 84 4.35 -2.21 10.76
CA ALA A 84 4.07 -3.32 9.84
C ALA A 84 5.22 -4.36 9.83
N VAL A 85 6.48 -3.89 9.75
CA VAL A 85 7.67 -4.75 9.81
C VAL A 85 7.74 -5.49 11.15
N GLY A 86 7.51 -4.78 12.27
CA GLY A 86 7.54 -5.37 13.61
C GLY A 86 6.49 -6.46 13.77
N GLN A 87 5.28 -6.25 13.26
CA GLN A 87 4.21 -7.24 13.30
C GLN A 87 4.52 -8.46 12.41
N ALA A 88 5.02 -8.23 11.19
CA ALA A 88 5.43 -9.33 10.31
C ALA A 88 6.53 -10.19 10.92
N LEU A 89 7.51 -9.56 11.59
CA LEU A 89 8.58 -10.28 12.29
C LEU A 89 8.06 -11.06 13.51
N ALA A 90 7.18 -10.46 14.31
CA ALA A 90 6.57 -11.13 15.46
C ALA A 90 5.78 -12.37 15.01
N ASN A 91 4.98 -12.24 13.95
CA ASN A 91 4.21 -13.35 13.36
C ASN A 91 5.12 -14.43 12.74
N ALA A 92 6.34 -14.05 12.33
CA ALA A 92 7.35 -14.98 11.84
C ALA A 92 8.18 -15.65 12.97
N GLY A 93 8.03 -15.21 14.22
CA GLY A 93 8.91 -15.61 15.32
C GLY A 93 10.34 -15.06 15.21
N LEU A 94 10.50 -13.91 14.56
CA LEU A 94 11.77 -13.23 14.26
C LEU A 94 11.92 -11.90 15.01
N ASP A 95 11.22 -11.72 16.09
CA ASP A 95 11.16 -10.46 16.86
C ASP A 95 12.23 -10.35 17.96
N ASP A 96 12.97 -11.45 18.26
CA ASP A 96 14.11 -11.44 19.17
C ASP A 96 15.45 -11.42 18.40
N PRO A 97 16.02 -10.23 18.23
CA PRO A 97 17.25 -10.06 17.48
C PRO A 97 18.49 -10.67 18.16
N ALA A 98 18.43 -10.91 19.45
CA ALA A 98 19.52 -11.55 20.18
C ALA A 98 19.60 -13.06 19.88
N ALA A 99 18.55 -13.65 19.31
CA ALA A 99 18.51 -15.03 18.90
C ALA A 99 19.20 -15.29 17.54
N ASP A 100 19.42 -14.24 16.73
CA ASP A 100 19.98 -14.39 15.37
C ASP A 100 21.51 -14.50 15.40
N ALA A 101 22.06 -15.52 14.73
CA ALA A 101 23.46 -15.56 14.40
C ALA A 101 23.81 -14.42 13.41
N PRO A 102 25.01 -13.81 13.50
CA PRO A 102 25.42 -12.72 12.59
C PRO A 102 25.22 -13.04 11.10
N GLU A 103 25.50 -14.29 10.71
CA GLU A 103 25.39 -14.77 9.33
C GLU A 103 23.92 -14.75 8.84
N VAL A 104 22.96 -14.99 9.71
CA VAL A 104 21.53 -14.90 9.39
C VAL A 104 21.13 -13.45 9.16
N ALA A 105 21.59 -12.54 10.01
CA ALA A 105 21.34 -11.11 9.86
C ALA A 105 21.92 -10.55 8.55
N GLU A 106 23.12 -11.00 8.12
CA GLU A 106 23.74 -10.59 6.85
C GLU A 106 23.00 -11.12 5.61
N ARG A 107 22.20 -12.18 5.79
CA ARG A 107 21.38 -12.78 4.74
C ARG A 107 19.90 -12.37 4.83
N ARG A 108 19.55 -11.41 5.70
CA ARG A 108 18.21 -10.81 5.79
C ARG A 108 18.19 -9.41 5.18
N GLY A 109 17.46 -9.25 4.07
CA GLY A 109 17.27 -7.97 3.41
C GLY A 109 15.96 -7.28 3.80
N VAL A 110 15.86 -5.97 3.51
CA VAL A 110 14.64 -5.17 3.72
C VAL A 110 14.38 -4.27 2.52
N TYR A 111 13.28 -4.50 1.82
CA TYR A 111 12.85 -3.71 0.67
C TYR A 111 11.46 -3.11 0.94
N LEU A 112 11.37 -1.78 1.01
CA LEU A 112 10.09 -1.11 1.27
C LEU A 112 9.76 -0.09 0.18
N GLY A 113 8.48 -0.11 -0.21
CA GLY A 113 7.86 0.96 -0.97
C GLY A 113 7.46 2.12 -0.05
N ALA A 114 7.63 3.34 -0.51
CA ALA A 114 7.18 4.54 0.18
C ALA A 114 6.81 5.62 -0.85
N TYR A 115 5.95 6.53 -0.42
CA TYR A 115 5.74 7.77 -1.14
C TYR A 115 6.65 8.86 -0.57
N THR A 116 6.66 10.03 -1.20
CA THR A 116 7.44 11.17 -0.75
C THR A 116 7.07 11.60 0.67
N ASN A 117 8.06 11.81 1.52
CA ASN A 117 7.88 12.44 2.82
C ASN A 117 7.73 13.96 2.65
N PHE A 118 6.69 14.52 3.27
CA PHE A 118 6.49 15.95 3.34
C PHE A 118 6.92 16.50 4.71
N PRO A 119 7.47 17.71 4.78
CA PRO A 119 7.64 18.40 6.05
C PRO A 119 6.27 18.67 6.66
N ALA A 120 6.23 18.89 7.98
CA ALA A 120 5.00 19.35 8.61
C ALA A 120 4.47 20.59 7.86
N LEU A 121 3.24 20.53 7.35
CA LEU A 121 2.65 21.54 6.47
C LEU A 121 2.82 22.95 7.03
N LYS A 122 2.57 23.12 8.34
CA LYS A 122 2.71 24.41 9.04
C LYS A 122 4.13 25.00 8.93
N LYS A 123 5.19 24.17 9.03
CA LYS A 123 6.58 24.62 8.87
C LYS A 123 6.85 25.01 7.41
N HIS A 124 6.33 24.25 6.48
CA HIS A 124 6.48 24.53 5.04
C HIS A 124 5.77 25.82 4.64
N LEU A 125 4.53 26.00 5.06
CA LEU A 125 3.77 27.22 4.81
C LEU A 125 4.47 28.44 5.42
N LYS A 126 5.02 28.32 6.65
CA LYS A 126 5.79 29.38 7.28
C LYS A 126 7.05 29.75 6.47
N LEU A 127 7.78 28.74 5.95
CA LEU A 127 8.93 28.97 5.08
C LEU A 127 8.52 29.74 3.81
N VAL A 128 7.54 29.24 3.10
CA VAL A 128 7.03 29.88 1.87
C VAL A 128 6.53 31.30 2.14
N HIS A 129 5.72 31.50 3.20
CA HIS A 129 5.22 32.80 3.59
C HIS A 129 6.35 33.78 3.95
N THR A 130 7.39 33.34 4.65
CA THR A 130 8.53 34.18 5.00
C THR A 130 9.33 34.61 3.77
N MET A 131 9.45 33.73 2.78
CA MET A 131 10.15 34.00 1.52
C MET A 131 9.28 34.74 0.50
N SER A 132 7.96 34.72 0.67
CA SER A 132 7.03 35.36 -0.27
C SER A 132 6.85 36.81 0.12
N GLU A 133 7.04 37.73 -0.84
CA GLU A 133 6.56 39.10 -0.76
C GLU A 133 5.32 39.21 -1.63
N ALA A 134 4.24 39.76 -1.06
CA ALA A 134 3.12 40.15 -1.89
C ALA A 134 3.65 41.11 -2.94
N ALA A 135 3.60 40.71 -4.22
CA ALA A 135 3.93 41.62 -5.28
C ALA A 135 2.98 42.83 -5.14
N ALA A 136 3.52 44.02 -5.21
CA ALA A 136 2.72 45.25 -5.24
C ALA A 136 1.87 45.38 -6.52
N ALA A 137 1.84 44.30 -7.32
CA ALA A 137 1.08 44.19 -8.54
C ALA A 137 -0.37 43.77 -8.23
N SER A 138 -1.30 44.46 -8.86
CA SER A 138 -2.74 44.23 -8.75
C SER A 138 -3.25 42.89 -9.29
N ASP A 139 -2.35 41.96 -9.66
CA ASP A 139 -2.64 40.65 -10.26
C ASP A 139 -2.63 39.49 -9.27
N GLY A 140 -2.35 39.74 -7.98
CA GLY A 140 -2.31 38.70 -6.96
C GLY A 140 -1.07 37.79 -7.03
N SER A 141 -0.04 38.15 -7.83
CA SER A 141 1.18 37.38 -7.94
C SER A 141 2.04 37.53 -6.68
N TYR A 142 2.81 36.47 -6.36
CA TYR A 142 3.79 36.46 -5.29
C TYR A 142 5.19 36.37 -5.90
N ARG A 143 6.13 37.15 -5.35
CA ARG A 143 7.55 37.01 -5.63
C ARG A 143 8.20 36.21 -4.51
N ILE A 144 9.06 35.27 -4.89
CA ILE A 144 9.92 34.57 -3.93
C ILE A 144 11.23 35.36 -3.80
N ASP A 145 11.56 35.75 -2.60
CA ASP A 145 12.83 36.39 -2.25
C ASP A 145 13.77 35.35 -1.63
N ASP A 146 14.66 34.83 -2.45
CA ASP A 146 15.63 33.80 -2.06
C ASP A 146 16.58 34.28 -0.98
N SER A 147 16.83 35.60 -0.84
CA SER A 147 17.67 36.15 0.21
C SER A 147 17.13 35.90 1.62
N ARG A 148 15.82 35.66 1.75
CA ARG A 148 15.13 35.41 3.00
C ARG A 148 15.02 33.92 3.37
N ILE A 149 15.63 33.02 2.59
CA ILE A 149 15.55 31.57 2.85
C ILE A 149 16.04 31.22 4.26
N MET A 150 17.10 31.84 4.73
CA MET A 150 17.65 31.58 6.07
C MET A 150 16.70 32.03 7.17
N ASP A 151 15.92 33.08 6.95
CA ASP A 151 14.90 33.54 7.89
C ASP A 151 13.70 32.59 7.91
N GLY A 152 13.24 32.13 6.77
CA GLY A 152 12.18 31.13 6.64
C GLY A 152 12.56 29.79 7.25
N MET A 153 13.83 29.43 7.20
CA MET A 153 14.34 28.20 7.80
C MET A 153 14.56 28.26 9.31
N LYS A 154 14.39 29.42 9.94
CA LYS A 154 14.40 29.53 11.41
C LYS A 154 13.27 28.67 11.99
N GLY A 155 13.64 27.67 12.79
CA GLY A 155 12.72 26.68 13.34
C GLY A 155 12.75 25.31 12.66
N PHE A 156 13.52 25.15 11.57
CA PHE A 156 13.93 23.84 11.09
C PHE A 156 15.15 23.36 11.86
N THR A 157 15.16 22.08 12.21
CA THR A 157 16.27 21.41 12.88
C THR A 157 16.90 20.40 11.93
N GLY A 158 18.11 19.91 12.24
CA GLY A 158 18.71 18.80 11.48
C GLY A 158 17.81 17.56 11.41
N PHE A 159 16.99 17.32 12.45
CA PHE A 159 16.03 16.23 12.45
C PHE A 159 14.87 16.42 11.47
N ASP A 160 14.46 17.66 11.18
CA ASP A 160 13.42 17.92 10.17
C ASP A 160 13.92 17.52 8.78
N PHE A 161 15.20 17.81 8.47
CA PHE A 161 15.81 17.35 7.20
C PHE A 161 15.96 15.84 7.14
N LEU A 162 16.37 15.21 8.24
CA LEU A 162 16.46 13.76 8.32
C LEU A 162 15.10 13.11 8.04
N LYS A 163 14.03 13.66 8.61
CA LYS A 163 12.66 13.17 8.37
C LYS A 163 12.21 13.24 6.90
N LEU A 164 12.75 14.18 6.13
CA LEU A 164 12.41 14.32 4.70
C LEU A 164 13.08 13.26 3.82
N MET A 165 14.07 12.54 4.33
CA MET A 165 14.74 11.49 3.56
C MET A 165 13.79 10.31 3.36
N ASN A 166 13.49 10.02 2.09
CA ASN A 166 12.52 8.99 1.71
C ASN A 166 12.96 7.56 2.07
N ASN A 167 14.23 7.34 2.36
CA ASN A 167 14.75 6.03 2.77
C ASN A 167 14.60 5.75 4.27
N MET A 168 14.12 6.70 5.08
CA MET A 168 13.98 6.52 6.53
C MET A 168 13.04 5.35 6.91
N PRO A 169 11.90 5.12 6.23
CA PRO A 169 11.08 3.93 6.50
C PRO A 169 11.87 2.62 6.37
N THR A 170 12.64 2.47 5.29
CA THR A 170 13.46 1.27 5.06
C THR A 170 14.61 1.17 6.06
N ALA A 171 15.29 2.27 6.36
CA ALA A 171 16.38 2.27 7.33
C ALA A 171 15.91 1.83 8.72
N HIS A 172 14.77 2.36 9.18
CA HIS A 172 14.19 1.95 10.46
C HIS A 172 13.60 0.53 10.42
N GLY A 173 13.02 0.13 9.28
CA GLY A 173 12.59 -1.25 9.04
C GLY A 173 13.76 -2.24 9.12
N ALA A 174 14.92 -1.90 8.53
CA ALA A 174 16.12 -2.72 8.58
C ALA A 174 16.68 -2.82 10.02
N ILE A 175 16.67 -1.71 10.78
CA ILE A 175 17.04 -1.73 12.21
C ILE A 175 16.08 -2.64 12.98
N GLN A 176 14.78 -2.55 12.71
CA GLN A 176 13.77 -3.38 13.37
C GLN A 176 13.92 -4.86 13.02
N ALA A 177 14.22 -5.18 11.77
CA ALA A 177 14.42 -6.53 11.28
C ALA A 177 15.80 -7.12 11.64
N HIS A 178 16.69 -6.34 12.24
CA HIS A 178 18.11 -6.68 12.40
C HIS A 178 18.76 -7.15 11.09
N GLY A 179 18.21 -6.68 9.94
CA GLY A 179 18.69 -7.02 8.62
C GLY A 179 19.99 -6.26 8.30
N ARG A 180 21.04 -6.98 7.93
CA ARG A 180 22.34 -6.47 7.45
C ARG A 180 22.57 -6.82 5.99
N GLY A 181 21.62 -7.50 5.36
CA GLY A 181 21.60 -7.81 3.96
C GLY A 181 21.17 -6.62 3.09
N PRO A 182 20.79 -6.86 1.83
CA PRO A 182 20.37 -5.81 0.92
C PRO A 182 19.20 -4.98 1.46
N ALA A 183 19.32 -3.64 1.38
CA ALA A 183 18.24 -2.73 1.79
C ALA A 183 18.00 -1.71 0.69
N ASN A 184 16.74 -1.51 0.30
CA ASN A 184 16.36 -0.53 -0.73
C ASN A 184 14.98 0.07 -0.49
N THR A 185 14.81 1.30 -0.96
CA THR A 185 13.53 2.03 -0.92
C THR A 185 13.05 2.28 -2.34
N PHE A 186 11.82 1.91 -2.62
CA PHE A 186 11.13 2.15 -3.88
C PHE A 186 10.17 3.31 -3.70
N LEU A 187 10.23 4.31 -4.58
CA LEU A 187 9.42 5.52 -4.45
C LEU A 187 8.38 5.60 -5.55
N GLY A 188 7.15 5.89 -5.17
CA GLY A 188 6.00 6.04 -6.08
C GLY A 188 4.68 5.83 -5.37
N TYR A 189 3.61 5.72 -6.14
CA TYR A 189 2.25 5.50 -5.64
C TYR A 189 1.97 4.03 -5.28
N SER A 190 0.72 3.59 -5.46
CA SER A 190 0.18 2.29 -5.06
C SER A 190 0.99 1.08 -5.52
N SER A 191 1.59 1.11 -6.70
CA SER A 191 2.30 -0.04 -7.30
C SER A 191 3.63 -0.38 -6.62
N VAL A 192 4.31 0.61 -6.00
CA VAL A 192 5.70 0.43 -5.53
C VAL A 192 5.85 -0.56 -4.38
N GLY A 193 4.79 -0.80 -3.61
CA GLY A 193 4.80 -1.83 -2.58
C GLY A 193 4.91 -3.24 -3.15
N LEU A 194 4.18 -3.53 -4.22
CA LEU A 194 4.32 -4.80 -4.95
C LEU A 194 5.65 -4.87 -5.69
N GLN A 195 6.17 -3.75 -6.22
CA GLN A 195 7.51 -3.70 -6.81
C GLN A 195 8.59 -4.05 -5.79
N ALA A 196 8.49 -3.55 -4.55
CA ALA A 196 9.41 -3.90 -3.49
C ALA A 196 9.40 -5.42 -3.21
N ILE A 197 8.21 -6.04 -3.19
CA ILE A 197 8.06 -7.49 -3.05
C ILE A 197 8.64 -8.22 -4.27
N SER A 198 8.33 -7.76 -5.49
CA SER A 198 8.88 -8.31 -6.74
C SER A 198 10.41 -8.32 -6.75
N ARG A 199 11.04 -7.17 -6.41
CA ARG A 199 12.51 -7.07 -6.35
C ARG A 199 13.11 -7.91 -5.23
N ALA A 200 12.42 -8.08 -4.11
CA ALA A 200 12.86 -8.97 -3.04
C ALA A 200 12.84 -10.44 -3.48
N CYS A 201 11.81 -10.87 -4.22
CA CYS A 201 11.77 -12.20 -4.85
C CYS A 201 12.93 -12.41 -5.82
N ASP A 202 13.26 -11.41 -6.65
CA ASP A 202 14.43 -11.45 -7.52
C ASP A 202 15.71 -11.56 -6.70
N GLY A 203 15.83 -10.84 -5.59
CA GLY A 203 16.98 -10.91 -4.69
C GLY A 203 17.20 -12.30 -4.11
N LEU A 204 16.11 -13.01 -3.71
CA LEU A 204 16.17 -14.41 -3.26
C LEU A 204 16.62 -15.34 -4.39
N ARG A 205 16.03 -15.21 -5.58
CA ARG A 205 16.38 -16.03 -6.76
C ARG A 205 17.82 -15.85 -7.21
N LEU A 206 18.36 -14.64 -7.03
CA LEU A 206 19.75 -14.30 -7.33
C LEU A 206 20.72 -14.66 -6.19
N GLY A 207 20.24 -15.19 -5.06
CA GLY A 207 21.05 -15.55 -3.91
C GLY A 207 21.66 -14.36 -3.17
N LEU A 208 21.07 -13.15 -3.29
CA LEU A 208 21.56 -11.97 -2.57
C LEU A 208 21.21 -12.01 -1.08
N ALA A 209 20.15 -12.70 -0.72
CA ALA A 209 19.70 -12.96 0.63
C ALA A 209 18.96 -14.30 0.67
N ASP A 210 18.67 -14.80 1.87
CA ASP A 210 17.87 -16.00 2.10
C ASP A 210 16.46 -15.64 2.60
N GLN A 211 16.33 -14.41 3.13
CA GLN A 211 15.10 -13.86 3.66
C GLN A 211 15.00 -12.37 3.38
N PHE A 212 13.80 -11.88 3.04
CA PHE A 212 13.46 -10.47 2.99
C PHE A 212 12.24 -10.14 3.83
N VAL A 213 12.26 -8.96 4.44
CA VAL A 213 11.04 -8.26 4.85
C VAL A 213 10.73 -7.24 3.76
N ALA A 214 9.64 -7.46 3.04
CA ALA A 214 9.28 -6.65 1.87
C ALA A 214 7.83 -6.18 1.94
N GLY A 215 7.58 -4.93 1.57
CA GLY A 215 6.26 -4.35 1.63
C GLY A 215 6.30 -2.84 1.42
N ALA A 216 5.43 -2.10 2.11
CA ALA A 216 5.38 -0.64 1.98
C ALA A 216 4.69 0.06 3.13
N CYS A 217 4.82 1.39 3.16
CA CYS A 217 4.08 2.28 4.04
C CYS A 217 3.54 3.48 3.27
N GLY A 218 2.32 3.92 3.63
CA GLY A 218 1.63 5.03 3.00
C GLY A 218 0.78 5.81 4.01
N PRO A 219 1.22 7.01 4.44
CA PRO A 219 0.45 7.90 5.31
C PRO A 219 -0.48 8.77 4.45
N GLY A 220 -1.50 8.17 3.82
CA GLY A 220 -2.38 8.84 2.85
C GLY A 220 -3.16 10.01 3.43
N THR A 221 -3.42 10.02 4.74
CA THR A 221 -4.14 11.12 5.41
C THR A 221 -3.26 12.34 5.74
N MET A 222 -1.96 12.30 5.39
CA MET A 222 -1.04 13.40 5.63
C MET A 222 -1.48 14.68 4.90
N GLU A 223 -1.46 15.82 5.60
CA GLU A 223 -1.92 17.11 5.07
C GLU A 223 -1.29 17.49 3.72
N GLY A 224 0.03 17.24 3.57
CA GLY A 224 0.73 17.51 2.31
C GLY A 224 0.22 16.67 1.14
N LEU A 225 -0.16 15.42 1.38
CA LEU A 225 -0.77 14.54 0.37
C LEU A 225 -2.20 14.98 0.06
N ALA A 226 -2.98 15.35 1.06
CA ALA A 226 -4.32 15.88 0.86
C ALA A 226 -4.33 17.13 -0.04
N LEU A 227 -3.33 18.01 0.11
CA LEU A 227 -3.14 19.16 -0.79
C LEU A 227 -2.82 18.72 -2.23
N VAL A 228 -1.90 17.79 -2.40
CA VAL A 228 -1.50 17.29 -3.73
C VAL A 228 -2.70 16.62 -4.41
N HIS A 229 -3.38 15.70 -3.72
CA HIS A 229 -4.54 15.01 -4.28
C HIS A 229 -5.71 15.96 -4.54
N GLY A 230 -5.95 16.90 -3.63
CA GLY A 230 -6.99 17.94 -3.83
C GLY A 230 -6.69 18.86 -5.01
N ALA A 231 -5.44 19.30 -5.19
CA ALA A 231 -5.02 20.11 -6.34
C ALA A 231 -5.15 19.38 -7.68
N HIS A 232 -5.14 18.06 -7.66
CA HIS A 232 -5.36 17.22 -8.85
C HIS A 232 -6.81 16.77 -9.03
N GLY A 233 -7.74 17.15 -8.14
CA GLY A 233 -9.14 16.75 -8.21
C GLY A 233 -9.37 15.25 -8.00
N LEU A 234 -8.49 14.58 -7.23
CA LEU A 234 -8.55 13.13 -7.03
C LEU A 234 -9.37 12.72 -5.80
N LEU A 235 -9.68 13.65 -4.89
CA LEU A 235 -10.38 13.35 -3.66
C LEU A 235 -11.89 13.22 -3.87
N ALA A 236 -12.53 12.33 -3.11
CA ALA A 236 -13.98 12.18 -3.08
C ALA A 236 -14.67 13.49 -2.67
N GLU A 237 -15.84 13.74 -3.27
CA GLU A 237 -16.64 14.93 -2.99
C GLU A 237 -17.07 14.98 -1.52
N PRO A 238 -17.08 16.18 -0.90
CA PRO A 238 -17.59 16.35 0.46
C PRO A 238 -19.12 16.23 0.52
N GLY A 239 -19.66 15.96 1.71
CA GLY A 239 -21.11 15.89 1.94
C GLY A 239 -21.71 14.50 1.81
N ILE A 240 -20.92 13.49 1.51
CA ILE A 240 -21.32 12.07 1.55
C ILE A 240 -21.17 11.57 3.00
N GLU A 241 -22.00 10.60 3.40
CA GLU A 241 -21.78 9.91 4.67
C GLU A 241 -20.37 9.24 4.65
N PRO A 242 -19.52 9.47 5.67
CA PRO A 242 -18.12 9.03 5.62
C PRO A 242 -17.92 7.56 5.30
N LYS A 243 -18.75 6.68 5.87
CA LYS A 243 -18.70 5.24 5.62
C LYS A 243 -18.98 4.86 4.16
N HIS A 244 -19.63 5.73 3.39
CA HIS A 244 -19.98 5.54 1.99
C HIS A 244 -19.18 6.42 1.04
N ALA A 245 -18.19 7.18 1.53
CA ALA A 245 -17.40 8.09 0.71
C ALA A 245 -16.43 7.36 -0.23
N SER A 246 -15.86 6.24 0.20
CA SER A 246 -15.03 5.38 -0.67
C SER A 246 -15.90 4.34 -1.36
N ARG A 247 -16.01 4.43 -2.67
CA ARG A 247 -16.83 3.56 -3.53
C ARG A 247 -15.98 2.92 -4.63
N PRO A 248 -15.17 1.91 -4.28
CA PRO A 248 -14.28 1.27 -5.25
C PRO A 248 -15.05 0.53 -6.33
N LEU A 249 -14.66 0.68 -7.59
CA LEU A 249 -15.24 0.03 -8.77
C LEU A 249 -16.76 0.24 -8.94
N ASP A 250 -17.29 1.28 -8.33
CA ASP A 250 -18.72 1.62 -8.33
C ASP A 250 -18.98 2.86 -9.21
N THR A 251 -20.06 2.85 -9.99
CA THR A 251 -20.40 3.97 -10.89
C THR A 251 -20.76 5.26 -10.17
N ALA A 252 -21.11 5.20 -8.88
CA ALA A 252 -21.36 6.35 -8.02
C ALA A 252 -20.10 6.88 -7.31
N ALA A 253 -18.92 6.39 -7.66
CA ALA A 253 -17.65 6.91 -7.13
C ALA A 253 -17.44 8.37 -7.58
N THR A 254 -16.96 9.22 -6.67
CA THR A 254 -16.68 10.64 -6.94
C THR A 254 -15.21 11.00 -6.79
N GLY A 255 -14.38 10.07 -6.36
CA GLY A 255 -12.97 10.25 -6.09
C GLY A 255 -12.47 9.29 -5.02
N MET A 256 -11.16 9.32 -4.77
CA MET A 256 -10.56 8.47 -3.75
C MET A 256 -10.68 9.07 -2.35
N VAL A 257 -10.71 8.20 -1.35
CA VAL A 257 -10.62 8.56 0.07
C VAL A 257 -9.25 8.13 0.59
N PRO A 258 -8.42 9.03 1.11
CA PRO A 258 -7.10 8.67 1.63
C PRO A 258 -7.19 7.81 2.90
N GLY A 259 -6.23 6.90 3.05
CA GLY A 259 -6.07 6.07 4.24
C GLY A 259 -4.61 5.96 4.67
N ASP A 260 -4.37 5.78 5.95
CA ASP A 260 -3.06 5.44 6.47
C ASP A 260 -2.88 3.93 6.48
N GLY A 261 -1.72 3.45 6.03
CA GLY A 261 -1.44 2.04 6.06
C GLY A 261 0.04 1.68 5.92
N GLY A 262 0.37 0.51 6.43
CA GLY A 262 1.63 -0.15 6.21
C GLY A 262 1.41 -1.65 6.19
N ALA A 263 2.09 -2.36 5.30
CA ALA A 263 2.07 -3.82 5.29
C ALA A 263 3.43 -4.37 4.86
N ALA A 264 3.82 -5.48 5.45
CA ALA A 264 5.06 -6.17 5.16
C ALA A 264 4.85 -7.68 5.15
N LEU A 265 5.53 -8.36 4.25
CA LEU A 265 5.60 -9.81 4.14
C LEU A 265 7.00 -10.26 4.53
N VAL A 266 7.12 -11.36 5.26
CA VAL A 266 8.35 -12.12 5.38
C VAL A 266 8.37 -13.13 4.24
N ILE A 267 9.30 -12.96 3.33
CA ILE A 267 9.51 -13.85 2.18
C ILE A 267 10.89 -14.47 2.22
N GLU A 268 10.97 -15.74 1.91
CA GLU A 268 12.22 -16.49 2.06
C GLU A 268 12.31 -17.66 1.09
N THR A 269 13.53 -18.18 0.94
CA THR A 269 13.75 -19.41 0.21
C THR A 269 13.17 -20.61 0.96
N ALA A 270 12.84 -21.69 0.24
CA ALA A 270 12.36 -22.93 0.85
C ALA A 270 13.35 -23.49 1.90
N GLU A 271 14.67 -23.35 1.64
CA GLU A 271 15.74 -23.78 2.54
C GLU A 271 15.73 -22.96 3.84
N SER A 272 15.62 -21.62 3.75
CA SER A 272 15.53 -20.72 4.90
C SER A 272 14.30 -21.05 5.76
N ALA A 273 13.13 -21.16 5.13
CA ALA A 273 11.88 -21.48 5.82
C ALA A 273 11.98 -22.84 6.57
N ALA A 274 12.46 -23.89 5.88
CA ALA A 274 12.64 -25.21 6.47
C ALA A 274 13.68 -25.21 7.60
N GLY A 275 14.79 -24.48 7.42
CA GLY A 275 15.89 -24.41 8.39
C GLY A 275 15.48 -23.82 9.74
N ARG A 276 14.50 -22.94 9.77
CA ARG A 276 13.94 -22.36 11.00
C ARG A 276 12.58 -22.95 11.43
N GLY A 277 12.09 -23.97 10.72
CA GLY A 277 10.82 -24.63 11.03
C GLY A 277 9.59 -23.77 10.73
N ALA A 278 9.67 -22.80 9.83
CA ALA A 278 8.54 -22.00 9.42
C ALA A 278 7.57 -22.81 8.56
N SER A 279 6.27 -22.52 8.72
CA SER A 279 5.22 -23.06 7.87
C SER A 279 4.89 -22.04 6.80
N PRO A 280 5.16 -22.28 5.50
CA PRO A 280 4.77 -21.39 4.43
C PRO A 280 3.25 -21.19 4.38
N ILE A 281 2.82 -19.97 4.07
CA ILE A 281 1.40 -19.64 3.87
C ILE A 281 1.08 -19.71 2.38
N ALA A 282 1.96 -19.13 1.54
CA ALA A 282 1.79 -19.11 0.10
C ALA A 282 3.14 -19.09 -0.62
N ARG A 283 3.17 -19.62 -1.84
CA ARG A 283 4.28 -19.48 -2.78
C ARG A 283 4.05 -18.22 -3.63
N VAL A 284 5.10 -17.46 -3.88
CA VAL A 284 5.08 -16.41 -4.90
C VAL A 284 5.23 -17.06 -6.28
N ALA A 285 4.11 -17.23 -6.97
CA ALA A 285 4.08 -17.85 -8.28
C ALA A 285 4.67 -16.95 -9.38
N ALA A 286 4.27 -15.66 -9.38
CA ALA A 286 4.79 -14.66 -10.32
C ALA A 286 4.67 -13.23 -9.77
N CYS A 287 5.50 -12.35 -10.32
CA CYS A 287 5.37 -10.89 -10.19
C CYS A 287 5.51 -10.27 -11.60
N ALA A 288 4.77 -9.19 -11.84
CA ALA A 288 4.96 -8.39 -13.05
C ALA A 288 4.85 -6.91 -12.73
N ASP A 289 5.70 -6.12 -13.39
CA ASP A 289 5.70 -4.66 -13.30
C ASP A 289 5.63 -4.09 -14.72
N LEU A 290 4.80 -3.06 -14.92
CA LEU A 290 4.55 -2.46 -16.23
C LEU A 290 4.39 -0.95 -16.07
N PHE A 291 4.89 -0.21 -17.05
CA PHE A 291 4.58 1.21 -17.22
C PHE A 291 3.69 1.41 -18.45
N VAL A 292 2.56 2.10 -18.26
CA VAL A 292 1.62 2.50 -19.31
C VAL A 292 1.57 4.02 -19.33
N ALA A 293 2.09 4.64 -20.37
CA ALA A 293 2.15 6.08 -20.47
C ALA A 293 0.74 6.68 -20.53
N PRO A 294 0.38 7.61 -19.62
CA PRO A 294 -0.85 8.38 -19.73
C PRO A 294 -0.84 9.27 -20.97
N LEU A 295 -2.01 9.73 -21.43
CA LEU A 295 -2.18 10.63 -22.60
C LEU A 295 -1.59 12.04 -22.40
N GLY A 296 -0.96 12.29 -21.29
CA GLY A 296 -0.26 13.53 -20.92
C GLY A 296 0.20 13.48 -19.49
N PRO A 297 0.89 14.50 -18.97
CA PRO A 297 1.45 14.49 -17.62
C PRO A 297 0.41 14.28 -16.51
N ARG A 298 -0.87 14.46 -16.82
CA ARG A 298 -2.02 14.29 -15.91
C ARG A 298 -3.24 13.73 -16.66
N GLY A 299 -3.02 13.18 -17.85
CA GLY A 299 -4.09 12.62 -18.67
C GLY A 299 -4.53 11.25 -18.19
N PRO A 300 -5.76 10.82 -18.57
CA PRO A 300 -6.21 9.46 -18.34
C PRO A 300 -5.35 8.49 -19.17
N LEU A 301 -5.46 7.20 -18.83
CA LEU A 301 -4.98 6.13 -19.70
C LEU A 301 -5.82 6.12 -20.99
N ALA A 302 -5.22 5.70 -22.10
CA ALA A 302 -5.91 5.64 -23.37
C ALA A 302 -7.07 4.63 -23.36
N ASP A 303 -6.81 3.45 -22.79
CA ASP A 303 -7.73 2.32 -22.71
C ASP A 303 -7.28 1.30 -21.65
N SER A 304 -8.02 0.21 -21.52
CA SER A 304 -7.75 -0.86 -20.56
C SER A 304 -6.65 -1.86 -20.99
N SER A 305 -6.06 -1.71 -22.18
CA SER A 305 -5.14 -2.70 -22.76
C SER A 305 -3.87 -2.91 -21.93
N GLY A 306 -3.36 -1.82 -21.31
CA GLY A 306 -2.22 -1.89 -20.41
C GLY A 306 -2.49 -2.74 -19.18
N ILE A 307 -3.67 -2.62 -18.58
CA ILE A 307 -4.09 -3.42 -17.42
C ILE A 307 -4.28 -4.88 -17.83
N GLN A 308 -4.95 -5.12 -18.97
CA GLN A 308 -5.11 -6.48 -19.53
C GLN A 308 -3.75 -7.15 -19.73
N ARG A 309 -2.77 -6.42 -20.30
CA ARG A 309 -1.41 -6.93 -20.53
C ARG A 309 -0.72 -7.29 -19.22
N LEU A 310 -0.83 -6.45 -18.19
CA LEU A 310 -0.29 -6.74 -16.86
C LEU A 310 -0.85 -8.06 -16.34
N VAL A 311 -2.18 -8.16 -16.29
CA VAL A 311 -2.87 -9.34 -15.75
C VAL A 311 -2.47 -10.60 -16.53
N ARG A 312 -2.58 -10.58 -17.88
CA ARG A 312 -2.22 -11.75 -18.72
C ARG A 312 -0.77 -12.14 -18.54
N SER A 313 0.17 -11.19 -18.57
CA SER A 313 1.60 -11.50 -18.42
C SER A 313 1.93 -12.09 -17.03
N THR A 314 1.20 -11.69 -16.00
CA THR A 314 1.36 -12.27 -14.66
C THR A 314 0.82 -13.70 -14.60
N LEU A 315 -0.35 -13.94 -15.19
CA LEU A 315 -0.93 -15.28 -15.28
C LEU A 315 -0.06 -16.22 -16.11
N ASP A 316 0.42 -15.76 -17.28
CA ASP A 316 1.33 -16.52 -18.13
C ASP A 316 2.63 -16.89 -17.39
N ALA A 317 3.22 -15.95 -16.65
CA ALA A 317 4.42 -16.19 -15.86
C ALA A 317 4.18 -17.16 -14.69
N ALA A 318 2.97 -17.18 -14.12
CA ALA A 318 2.56 -18.15 -13.11
C ALA A 318 2.19 -19.52 -13.68
N GLY A 319 1.98 -19.61 -15.01
CA GLY A 319 1.48 -20.80 -15.67
C GLY A 319 -0.03 -21.04 -15.42
N TRP A 320 -0.80 -19.98 -15.18
CA TRP A 320 -2.22 -20.05 -14.86
C TRP A 320 -3.10 -19.60 -16.01
N ALA A 321 -4.23 -20.28 -16.21
CA ALA A 321 -5.34 -19.75 -16.98
C ALA A 321 -6.12 -18.72 -16.14
N PRO A 322 -6.86 -17.79 -16.76
CA PRO A 322 -7.75 -16.89 -16.00
C PRO A 322 -8.75 -17.64 -15.09
N SER A 323 -9.19 -18.84 -15.53
CA SER A 323 -10.10 -19.71 -14.76
C SER A 323 -9.48 -20.34 -13.51
N ASP A 324 -8.17 -20.23 -13.33
CA ASP A 324 -7.46 -20.79 -12.17
C ASP A 324 -7.42 -19.83 -10.99
N VAL A 325 -7.84 -18.58 -11.17
CA VAL A 325 -7.79 -17.54 -10.13
C VAL A 325 -9.05 -17.58 -9.29
N ASP A 326 -8.90 -17.85 -8.00
CA ASP A 326 -10.01 -17.87 -7.03
C ASP A 326 -10.30 -16.48 -6.45
N TYR A 327 -9.24 -15.69 -6.27
CA TYR A 327 -9.25 -14.40 -5.56
C TYR A 327 -8.49 -13.34 -6.35
N LEU A 328 -9.14 -12.24 -6.68
CA LEU A 328 -8.56 -11.07 -7.31
C LEU A 328 -8.62 -9.89 -6.35
N SER A 329 -7.47 -9.44 -5.84
CA SER A 329 -7.39 -8.15 -5.15
C SER A 329 -7.22 -7.04 -6.20
N ALA A 330 -8.29 -6.30 -6.42
CA ALA A 330 -8.31 -5.17 -7.33
C ALA A 330 -7.78 -3.89 -6.66
N THR A 331 -7.41 -2.91 -7.46
CA THR A 331 -7.00 -1.60 -6.97
C THR A 331 -8.19 -0.81 -6.45
N GLY A 332 -9.18 -0.55 -7.28
CA GLY A 332 -10.44 0.10 -6.90
C GLY A 332 -10.23 1.36 -6.07
N LEU A 333 -9.72 2.44 -6.68
CA LEU A 333 -9.39 3.67 -5.95
C LEU A 333 -10.60 4.58 -5.70
N GLY A 334 -11.72 4.32 -6.35
CA GLY A 334 -12.86 5.25 -6.40
C GLY A 334 -12.63 6.39 -7.39
N LEU A 335 -11.61 6.29 -8.26
CA LEU A 335 -11.35 7.21 -9.37
C LEU A 335 -12.13 6.74 -10.60
N PRO A 336 -13.21 7.41 -11.01
CA PRO A 336 -14.14 6.89 -12.00
C PRO A 336 -13.51 6.41 -13.30
N GLU A 337 -12.55 7.16 -13.86
CA GLU A 337 -11.92 6.79 -15.13
C GLU A 337 -10.99 5.58 -14.98
N LEU A 338 -10.20 5.51 -13.91
CA LEU A 338 -9.29 4.39 -13.67
C LEU A 338 -10.07 3.13 -13.29
N ASP A 339 -11.05 3.26 -12.39
CA ASP A 339 -11.89 2.15 -11.95
C ASP A 339 -12.71 1.55 -13.11
N ARG A 340 -13.20 2.39 -14.04
CA ARG A 340 -13.85 1.94 -15.27
C ARG A 340 -12.92 1.11 -16.16
N LEU A 341 -11.69 1.59 -16.37
CA LEU A 341 -10.70 0.87 -17.18
C LEU A 341 -10.26 -0.43 -16.51
N GLU A 342 -10.16 -0.43 -15.19
CA GLU A 342 -9.87 -1.63 -14.40
C GLU A 342 -10.99 -2.67 -14.54
N ALA A 343 -12.26 -2.26 -14.43
CA ALA A 343 -13.43 -3.11 -14.64
C ALA A 343 -13.48 -3.71 -16.05
N GLU A 344 -13.28 -2.87 -17.08
CA GLU A 344 -13.19 -3.31 -18.50
C GLU A 344 -12.09 -4.36 -18.70
N ALA A 345 -10.91 -4.13 -18.07
CA ALA A 345 -9.79 -5.06 -18.20
C ALA A 345 -10.12 -6.43 -17.58
N TYR A 346 -10.73 -6.44 -16.40
CA TYR A 346 -11.10 -7.68 -15.74
C TYR A 346 -12.20 -8.43 -16.51
N GLY A 347 -13.20 -7.73 -17.03
CA GLY A 347 -14.19 -8.31 -17.93
C GLY A 347 -13.57 -8.96 -19.15
N ALA A 348 -12.61 -8.28 -19.79
CA ALA A 348 -11.93 -8.79 -20.98
C ALA A 348 -10.96 -9.97 -20.72
N VAL A 349 -10.43 -10.08 -19.49
CA VAL A 349 -9.50 -11.15 -19.12
C VAL A 349 -10.24 -12.36 -18.57
N PHE A 350 -11.17 -12.16 -17.64
CA PHE A 350 -11.82 -13.23 -16.89
C PHE A 350 -13.15 -13.70 -17.51
N GLY A 351 -13.84 -12.83 -18.27
CA GLY A 351 -15.09 -13.19 -18.96
C GLY A 351 -16.10 -13.87 -18.03
N ASP A 352 -16.62 -15.03 -18.45
CA ASP A 352 -17.62 -15.79 -17.69
C ASP A 352 -17.11 -16.28 -16.32
N HIS A 353 -15.78 -16.35 -16.12
CA HIS A 353 -15.19 -16.77 -14.84
C HIS A 353 -15.42 -15.75 -13.71
N LEU A 354 -15.77 -14.49 -14.02
CA LEU A 354 -16.15 -13.49 -13.02
C LEU A 354 -17.27 -13.97 -12.08
N SER A 355 -18.13 -14.88 -12.54
CA SER A 355 -19.20 -15.47 -11.73
C SER A 355 -18.70 -16.41 -10.61
N GLN A 356 -17.45 -16.86 -10.69
CA GLN A 356 -16.81 -17.76 -9.74
C GLN A 356 -15.66 -17.05 -8.98
N LEU A 357 -15.02 -16.08 -9.64
CA LEU A 357 -13.95 -15.28 -9.09
C LEU A 357 -14.46 -14.38 -7.96
N TYR A 358 -13.78 -14.39 -6.82
CA TYR A 358 -13.99 -13.37 -5.79
C TYR A 358 -13.12 -12.15 -6.07
N LEU A 359 -13.75 -11.00 -6.25
CA LEU A 359 -13.06 -9.71 -6.41
C LEU A 359 -13.07 -8.97 -5.07
N ALA A 360 -11.89 -8.78 -4.48
CA ALA A 360 -11.65 -8.11 -3.22
C ALA A 360 -11.21 -6.67 -3.44
N VAL A 361 -11.76 -5.72 -2.67
CA VAL A 361 -11.32 -4.33 -2.67
C VAL A 361 -11.37 -3.78 -1.25
N HIS A 362 -10.22 -3.54 -0.66
CA HIS A 362 -10.11 -3.08 0.72
C HIS A 362 -10.27 -1.56 0.91
N THR A 363 -10.24 -0.78 -0.18
CA THR A 363 -10.37 0.69 -0.11
C THR A 363 -11.71 1.17 0.45
N GLY A 364 -12.78 0.40 0.29
CA GLY A 364 -14.06 0.68 0.94
C GLY A 364 -13.99 0.64 2.48
N VAL A 365 -13.02 -0.09 3.03
CA VAL A 365 -12.81 -0.27 4.48
C VAL A 365 -11.78 0.71 5.02
N VAL A 366 -10.59 0.81 4.40
CA VAL A 366 -9.45 1.54 4.95
C VAL A 366 -8.97 2.70 4.07
N GLY A 367 -9.69 3.03 3.01
CA GLY A 367 -9.27 4.06 2.06
C GLY A 367 -8.02 3.68 1.25
N PHE A 368 -7.50 4.63 0.51
CA PHE A 368 -6.29 4.49 -0.30
C PHE A 368 -5.05 4.71 0.54
N CYS A 369 -4.27 3.65 0.75
CA CYS A 369 -3.09 3.64 1.61
C CYS A 369 -1.77 3.85 0.83
N GLU A 370 -1.80 4.64 -0.24
CA GLU A 370 -0.61 5.00 -1.03
C GLU A 370 0.24 3.77 -1.42
N ALA A 371 1.55 3.82 -1.20
CA ALA A 371 2.47 2.73 -1.51
C ALA A 371 2.11 1.39 -0.83
N ALA A 372 1.43 1.44 0.33
CA ALA A 372 1.03 0.24 1.06
C ALA A 372 -0.19 -0.47 0.47
N HIS A 373 -0.87 0.13 -0.52
CA HIS A 373 -2.11 -0.38 -1.09
C HIS A 373 -1.99 -1.84 -1.55
N GLY A 374 -1.06 -2.15 -2.46
CA GLY A 374 -0.85 -3.51 -2.97
C GLY A 374 -0.48 -4.52 -1.88
N PRO A 375 0.49 -4.24 -0.99
CA PRO A 375 0.81 -5.10 0.14
C PRO A 375 -0.35 -5.36 1.10
N ILE A 376 -1.24 -4.39 1.37
CA ILE A 376 -2.47 -4.60 2.17
C ILE A 376 -3.41 -5.57 1.45
N GLY A 377 -3.58 -5.42 0.12
CA GLY A 377 -4.32 -6.37 -0.70
C GLY A 377 -3.74 -7.79 -0.63
N ALA A 378 -2.41 -7.93 -0.62
CA ALA A 378 -1.74 -9.22 -0.45
C ALA A 378 -2.01 -9.82 0.94
N VAL A 379 -1.99 -9.01 2.01
CA VAL A 379 -2.36 -9.47 3.36
C VAL A 379 -3.80 -9.97 3.38
N GLY A 380 -4.76 -9.26 2.76
CA GLY A 380 -6.14 -9.72 2.66
C GLY A 380 -6.29 -11.08 1.94
N ALA A 381 -5.52 -11.29 0.87
CA ALA A 381 -5.49 -12.58 0.16
C ALA A 381 -4.89 -13.71 1.03
N LEU A 382 -3.77 -13.44 1.73
CA LEU A 382 -3.14 -14.42 2.63
C LEU A 382 -4.06 -14.79 3.81
N GLN A 383 -4.81 -13.83 4.35
CA GLN A 383 -5.83 -14.09 5.38
C GLN A 383 -6.93 -15.00 4.84
N ALA A 384 -7.46 -14.71 3.63
CA ALA A 384 -8.48 -15.55 3.01
C ALA A 384 -7.97 -16.97 2.69
N MET A 385 -6.69 -17.13 2.31
CA MET A 385 -6.05 -18.45 2.13
C MET A 385 -5.97 -19.24 3.44
N GLN A 386 -5.73 -18.56 4.56
CA GLN A 386 -5.56 -19.23 5.87
C GLN A 386 -6.88 -19.58 6.54
N ASP A 387 -7.83 -18.65 6.57
CA ASP A 387 -9.10 -18.83 7.30
C ASP A 387 -10.24 -19.40 6.45
N GLY A 388 -10.09 -19.42 5.11
CA GLY A 388 -11.10 -19.93 4.21
C GLY A 388 -12.37 -19.08 4.16
N LEU A 389 -12.26 -17.77 4.43
CA LEU A 389 -13.37 -16.84 4.46
C LEU A 389 -13.15 -15.65 3.52
N LEU A 390 -14.17 -15.30 2.76
CA LEU A 390 -14.20 -14.11 1.92
C LEU A 390 -14.94 -12.99 2.67
N PRO A 391 -14.35 -11.79 2.82
CA PRO A 391 -15.07 -10.65 3.40
C PRO A 391 -16.10 -10.07 2.41
N PRO A 392 -17.09 -9.29 2.90
CA PRO A 392 -18.02 -8.60 2.02
C PRO A 392 -17.34 -7.54 1.16
N GLN A 393 -17.92 -7.28 -0.02
CA GLN A 393 -17.54 -6.15 -0.87
C GLN A 393 -18.22 -4.89 -0.35
N VAL A 394 -17.42 -3.95 0.16
CA VAL A 394 -17.92 -2.74 0.82
C VAL A 394 -18.09 -1.61 -0.18
N ASN A 395 -19.26 -0.97 -0.20
CA ASN A 395 -19.61 0.19 -1.05
C ASN A 395 -19.44 -0.04 -2.57
N MET A 396 -19.61 -1.28 -3.03
CA MET A 396 -19.57 -1.65 -4.44
C MET A 396 -20.96 -2.10 -4.90
N ASP A 397 -21.94 -1.18 -4.91
CA ASP A 397 -23.35 -1.50 -5.15
C ASP A 397 -23.68 -1.60 -6.65
N GLN A 398 -23.11 -0.70 -7.45
CA GLN A 398 -23.32 -0.58 -8.89
C GLN A 398 -21.97 -0.61 -9.62
N CYS A 399 -21.53 -1.82 -9.97
CA CYS A 399 -20.25 -2.01 -10.64
C CYS A 399 -20.20 -1.35 -12.02
N TRP A 400 -19.02 -0.91 -12.42
CA TRP A 400 -18.75 -0.47 -13.77
C TRP A 400 -19.02 -1.58 -14.80
N PRO A 401 -19.40 -1.22 -16.05
CA PRO A 401 -19.45 -2.18 -17.16
C PRO A 401 -18.16 -2.98 -17.29
N GLY A 402 -18.31 -4.27 -17.57
CA GLY A 402 -17.21 -5.25 -17.53
C GLY A 402 -17.24 -6.16 -16.31
N LEU A 403 -17.96 -5.78 -15.26
CA LEU A 403 -18.14 -6.58 -14.05
C LEU A 403 -19.58 -7.10 -13.84
N GLU A 404 -20.41 -7.12 -14.88
CA GLU A 404 -21.82 -7.52 -14.80
C GLU A 404 -22.03 -8.94 -14.27
N GLY A 405 -21.08 -9.83 -14.57
CA GLY A 405 -21.12 -11.24 -14.12
C GLY A 405 -20.48 -11.50 -12.76
N LEU A 406 -20.00 -10.46 -12.08
CA LEU A 406 -19.20 -10.62 -10.88
C LEU A 406 -19.96 -11.34 -9.75
N ARG A 407 -19.29 -12.31 -9.11
CA ARG A 407 -19.78 -12.94 -7.88
C ARG A 407 -19.87 -11.88 -6.76
N ARG A 408 -21.09 -11.63 -6.31
CA ARG A 408 -21.34 -10.70 -5.20
C ARG A 408 -21.23 -11.43 -3.85
N VAL A 409 -20.47 -10.84 -2.95
CA VAL A 409 -20.30 -11.29 -1.56
C VAL A 409 -20.69 -10.13 -0.65
N THR A 410 -21.82 -10.24 0.02
CA THR A 410 -22.40 -9.18 0.87
C THR A 410 -22.29 -9.50 2.36
N GLU A 411 -21.87 -10.72 2.70
CA GLU A 411 -21.63 -11.19 4.06
C GLU A 411 -20.44 -12.17 4.05
N PRO A 412 -19.78 -12.41 5.18
CA PRO A 412 -18.68 -13.35 5.27
C PRO A 412 -19.05 -14.71 4.69
N THR A 413 -18.33 -15.14 3.68
CA THR A 413 -18.65 -16.35 2.92
C THR A 413 -17.49 -17.34 2.93
N ALA A 414 -17.77 -18.58 3.32
CA ALA A 414 -16.75 -19.65 3.26
C ALA A 414 -16.37 -19.96 1.80
N ALA A 415 -15.08 -20.04 1.54
CA ALA A 415 -14.54 -20.42 0.24
C ALA A 415 -13.10 -20.91 0.38
N GLU A 416 -12.71 -21.83 -0.47
CA GLU A 416 -11.32 -22.22 -0.61
C GLU A 416 -10.62 -21.25 -1.56
N VAL A 417 -9.51 -20.65 -1.11
CA VAL A 417 -8.67 -19.75 -1.90
C VAL A 417 -7.30 -20.41 -2.07
N ASN A 418 -7.03 -20.91 -3.27
CA ASN A 418 -5.75 -21.54 -3.61
C ASN A 418 -4.86 -20.63 -4.44
N ARG A 419 -5.44 -19.80 -5.31
CA ARG A 419 -4.72 -18.91 -6.21
C ARG A 419 -5.29 -17.50 -6.14
N ALA A 420 -4.44 -16.56 -5.71
CA ALA A 420 -4.78 -15.16 -5.63
C ALA A 420 -3.92 -14.31 -6.56
N LEU A 421 -4.55 -13.38 -7.26
CA LEU A 421 -3.89 -12.34 -8.03
C LEU A 421 -4.13 -11.00 -7.34
N ILE A 422 -3.06 -10.29 -7.02
CA ILE A 422 -3.10 -8.94 -6.44
C ILE A 422 -2.66 -7.96 -7.52
N VAL A 423 -3.49 -6.97 -7.81
CA VAL A 423 -3.22 -5.92 -8.80
C VAL A 423 -3.15 -4.58 -8.10
N SER A 424 -2.18 -3.77 -8.45
CA SER A 424 -2.02 -2.42 -7.94
C SER A 424 -1.68 -1.46 -9.08
N LEU A 425 -2.61 -0.59 -9.38
CA LEU A 425 -2.56 0.39 -10.46
C LEU A 425 -2.35 1.78 -9.87
N ALA A 426 -1.38 2.51 -10.38
CA ALA A 426 -1.14 3.88 -9.97
C ALA A 426 -1.59 4.87 -11.07
N PRO A 427 -2.22 6.00 -10.71
CA PRO A 427 -2.75 6.96 -11.68
C PRO A 427 -1.69 7.51 -12.64
N GLU A 428 -0.43 7.53 -12.25
CA GLU A 428 0.70 7.95 -13.10
C GLU A 428 1.14 6.88 -14.11
N GLY A 429 0.48 5.72 -14.15
CA GLY A 429 0.71 4.67 -15.14
C GLY A 429 1.69 3.56 -14.73
N THR A 430 2.20 3.56 -13.50
CA THR A 430 2.96 2.42 -13.00
C THR A 430 2.03 1.35 -12.44
N PHE A 431 2.15 0.13 -12.94
CA PHE A 431 1.28 -0.99 -12.59
C PHE A 431 2.11 -2.16 -12.10
N SER A 432 1.62 -2.86 -11.11
CA SER A 432 2.25 -4.07 -10.57
C SER A 432 1.22 -5.14 -10.26
N ALA A 433 1.61 -6.39 -10.43
CA ALA A 433 0.80 -7.52 -10.01
C ALA A 433 1.65 -8.62 -9.35
N LEU A 434 1.03 -9.34 -8.43
CA LEU A 434 1.59 -10.41 -7.64
C LEU A 434 0.64 -11.62 -7.67
N ALA A 435 1.13 -12.76 -8.06
CA ALA A 435 0.41 -14.04 -8.04
C ALA A 435 0.88 -14.89 -6.86
N LEU A 436 -0.04 -15.27 -6.00
CA LEU A 436 0.19 -16.10 -4.81
C LEU A 436 -0.55 -17.42 -4.94
N GLU A 437 0.12 -18.53 -4.65
CA GLU A 437 -0.44 -19.88 -4.60
C GLU A 437 -0.33 -20.43 -3.18
N ARG A 438 -1.42 -20.91 -2.62
CA ARG A 438 -1.48 -21.47 -1.27
C ARG A 438 -0.47 -22.61 -1.12
N ALA A 439 0.19 -22.68 0.05
CA ALA A 439 1.22 -23.68 0.35
C ALA A 439 0.66 -25.09 0.57
#